data_d4fcebe808de2c922c1654425f8e0f97
#
_entry.id   d4fcebe808de2c922c1654425f8e0f97
#
_cell.length_a   1.000
_cell.length_b   1.000
_cell.length_c   1.000
_cell.angle_alpha   90.00
_cell.angle_beta   90.00
_cell.angle_gamma   90.00
#
_symmetry.space_group_name_H-M   'P 1'
#
loop_
_entity.id
_entity.type
_entity.pdbx_description
1 polymer ?
#
loop_
_entity_poly.entity_id
_entity_poly.type
_entity_poly.pdbx_seq_one_letter_code
_entity_poly.pdbx_strand_id
1 'polypeptide(L)'
;IGVVETLAHEKRIGVGTHQFETPAGPVSATLHEDGTVSITNVESFVYRKNVDVTLPGGRTVQGDIAYGGNWFFLAEEAKVQAGDLTRLWTRAKEIRHALDDQGITGAAGAVIDHIELFGPPSSAETADSRNFVLCPGGEYDRSPCGTGTSAKLACLAAKQLLAPGEAWRQESIIGSVFTGTY
;
A
#
# COMPACT_ATOMS: atom_id res chain seq x y z
N ILE A 1 -12.04 -1.88 -4.93
CA ILE A 1 -12.67 -3.22 -4.93
C ILE A 1 -14.02 -3.13 -4.23
N GLY A 2 -14.11 -2.86 -2.93
CA GLY A 2 -15.38 -2.87 -2.18
C GLY A 2 -16.51 -2.03 -2.78
N VAL A 3 -16.21 -0.86 -3.35
CA VAL A 3 -17.21 -0.04 -4.06
C VAL A 3 -17.81 -0.80 -5.24
N VAL A 4 -16.98 -1.48 -6.04
CA VAL A 4 -17.42 -2.28 -7.21
C VAL A 4 -18.31 -3.41 -6.76
N GLU A 5 -17.91 -4.16 -5.74
CA GLU A 5 -18.70 -5.27 -5.18
C GLU A 5 -20.05 -4.78 -4.61
N THR A 6 -20.04 -3.64 -3.89
CA THR A 6 -21.29 -3.04 -3.37
C THR A 6 -22.23 -2.64 -4.50
N LEU A 7 -21.72 -1.93 -5.53
CA LEU A 7 -22.53 -1.51 -6.66
C LEU A 7 -23.07 -2.71 -7.47
N ALA A 8 -22.28 -3.77 -7.59
CA ALA A 8 -22.72 -5.02 -8.23
C ALA A 8 -23.80 -5.71 -7.41
N HIS A 9 -23.63 -5.80 -6.08
CA HIS A 9 -24.65 -6.35 -5.17
C HIS A 9 -25.99 -5.58 -5.27
N GLU A 10 -25.91 -4.26 -5.36
CA GLU A 10 -27.07 -3.38 -5.56
C GLU A 10 -27.62 -3.41 -7.00
N LYS A 11 -27.04 -4.21 -7.90
CA LYS A 11 -27.41 -4.32 -9.32
C LYS A 11 -27.30 -2.98 -10.09
N ARG A 12 -26.42 -2.09 -9.64
CA ARG A 12 -26.15 -0.81 -10.28
C ARG A 12 -25.09 -0.90 -11.37
N ILE A 13 -24.24 -1.91 -11.31
CA ILE A 13 -23.27 -2.29 -12.34
C ILE A 13 -23.31 -3.79 -12.58
N GLY A 14 -22.91 -4.23 -13.77
CA GLY A 14 -22.72 -5.64 -14.13
C GLY A 14 -21.26 -5.99 -14.35
N VAL A 15 -21.02 -7.23 -14.78
CA VAL A 15 -19.72 -7.70 -15.25
C VAL A 15 -19.19 -6.78 -16.36
N GLY A 16 -17.90 -6.48 -16.32
CA GLY A 16 -17.23 -5.59 -17.26
C GLY A 16 -16.40 -4.49 -16.59
N THR A 17 -15.86 -3.60 -17.42
CA THR A 17 -14.98 -2.51 -16.96
C THR A 17 -15.77 -1.22 -16.74
N HIS A 18 -15.56 -0.62 -15.59
CA HIS A 18 -16.19 0.62 -15.14
C HIS A 18 -15.13 1.66 -14.81
N GLN A 19 -15.42 2.93 -15.11
CA GLN A 19 -14.54 4.05 -14.80
C GLN A 19 -15.02 4.74 -13.51
N PHE A 20 -14.08 5.09 -12.65
CA PHE A 20 -14.33 5.81 -11.41
C PHE A 20 -13.44 7.04 -11.33
N GLU A 21 -14.05 8.18 -11.09
CA GLU A 21 -13.32 9.40 -10.73
C GLU A 21 -12.90 9.32 -9.27
N THR A 22 -11.62 9.56 -9.02
CA THR A 22 -11.06 9.59 -7.66
C THR A 22 -10.28 10.89 -7.44
N PRO A 23 -9.98 11.28 -6.20
CA PRO A 23 -9.11 12.44 -5.95
C PRO A 23 -7.72 12.33 -6.60
N ALA A 24 -7.24 11.11 -6.86
CA ALA A 24 -5.96 10.85 -7.52
C ALA A 24 -6.06 10.88 -9.06
N GLY A 25 -7.28 10.92 -9.61
CA GLY A 25 -7.57 10.82 -11.04
C GLY A 25 -8.47 9.63 -11.38
N PRO A 26 -8.76 9.41 -12.67
CA PRO A 26 -9.61 8.31 -13.10
C PRO A 26 -8.92 6.96 -12.91
N VAL A 27 -9.67 5.98 -12.41
CA VAL A 27 -9.24 4.58 -12.31
C VAL A 27 -10.24 3.67 -13.02
N SER A 28 -9.75 2.58 -13.58
CA SER A 28 -10.61 1.55 -14.18
C SER A 28 -10.73 0.36 -13.23
N ALA A 29 -11.96 -0.12 -13.04
CA ALA A 29 -12.22 -1.32 -12.28
C ALA A 29 -13.00 -2.33 -13.13
N THR A 30 -12.50 -3.55 -13.22
CA THR A 30 -13.17 -4.63 -13.97
C THR A 30 -13.74 -5.64 -13.00
N LEU A 31 -15.06 -5.81 -13.03
CA LEU A 31 -15.74 -6.91 -12.36
C LEU A 31 -15.76 -8.11 -13.31
N HIS A 32 -15.15 -9.21 -12.88
CA HIS A 32 -15.07 -10.45 -13.66
C HIS A 32 -16.27 -11.36 -13.39
N GLU A 33 -16.50 -12.33 -14.30
CA GLU A 33 -17.61 -13.30 -14.18
C GLU A 33 -17.51 -14.19 -12.93
N ASP A 34 -16.29 -14.43 -12.45
CA ASP A 34 -16.03 -15.20 -11.23
C ASP A 34 -16.20 -14.39 -9.94
N GLY A 35 -16.61 -13.13 -10.06
CA GLY A 35 -16.79 -12.20 -8.94
C GLY A 35 -15.50 -11.50 -8.46
N THR A 36 -14.34 -11.79 -9.06
CA THR A 36 -13.13 -11.06 -8.73
C THR A 36 -13.13 -9.65 -9.32
N VAL A 37 -12.34 -8.74 -8.74
CA VAL A 37 -12.23 -7.36 -9.20
C VAL A 37 -10.77 -7.01 -9.48
N SER A 38 -10.49 -6.55 -10.71
CA SER A 38 -9.19 -5.98 -11.10
C SER A 38 -9.26 -4.46 -11.14
N ILE A 39 -8.19 -3.78 -10.74
CA ILE A 39 -8.06 -2.33 -10.78
C ILE A 39 -6.87 -1.94 -11.65
N THR A 40 -7.10 -1.09 -12.65
CA THR A 40 -6.01 -0.33 -13.30
C THR A 40 -5.95 1.03 -12.62
N ASN A 41 -4.91 1.21 -11.81
CA ASN A 41 -4.72 2.38 -10.97
C ASN A 41 -4.10 3.55 -11.78
N VAL A 42 -4.04 4.74 -11.14
CA VAL A 42 -3.23 5.86 -11.63
C VAL A 42 -1.76 5.47 -11.64
N GLU A 43 -0.94 6.20 -12.39
CA GLU A 43 0.51 5.97 -12.44
C GLU A 43 1.12 6.02 -11.03
N SER A 44 1.90 4.99 -10.70
CA SER A 44 2.61 4.86 -9.44
C SER A 44 4.10 5.07 -9.66
N PHE A 45 4.77 5.76 -8.74
CA PHE A 45 6.19 6.07 -8.86
C PHE A 45 6.88 6.21 -7.52
N VAL A 46 8.21 6.01 -7.51
CA VAL A 46 9.07 6.30 -6.37
C VAL A 46 9.55 7.75 -6.45
N TYR A 47 9.31 8.51 -5.39
CA TYR A 47 9.79 9.89 -5.26
C TYR A 47 11.19 9.97 -4.68
N ARG A 48 11.44 9.26 -3.57
CA ARG A 48 12.75 9.18 -2.91
C ARG A 48 13.00 7.78 -2.38
N LYS A 49 14.23 7.29 -2.56
CA LYS A 49 14.67 5.98 -2.05
C LYS A 49 15.54 6.15 -0.81
N ASN A 50 15.50 5.15 0.07
CA ASN A 50 16.40 5.02 1.21
C ASN A 50 16.44 6.29 2.09
N VAL A 51 15.26 6.83 2.40
CA VAL A 51 15.12 8.02 3.25
C VAL A 51 15.24 7.59 4.71
N ASP A 52 16.18 8.19 5.43
CA ASP A 52 16.35 7.97 6.86
C ASP A 52 15.41 8.89 7.65
N VAL A 53 14.68 8.31 8.59
CA VAL A 53 13.78 9.01 9.50
C VAL A 53 14.23 8.71 10.93
N THR A 54 14.58 9.76 11.68
CA THR A 54 15.00 9.63 13.08
C THR A 54 13.79 9.61 13.99
N LEU A 55 13.64 8.53 14.73
CA LEU A 55 12.56 8.34 15.69
C LEU A 55 12.93 8.85 17.08
N PRO A 56 11.94 9.02 17.99
CA PRO A 56 12.21 9.29 19.39
C PRO A 56 13.20 8.29 19.99
N GLY A 57 14.18 8.81 20.75
CA GLY A 57 15.27 8.00 21.30
C GLY A 57 16.46 7.78 20.36
N GLY A 58 16.53 8.48 19.20
CA GLY A 58 17.67 8.46 18.28
C GLY A 58 17.75 7.23 17.38
N ARG A 59 16.75 6.37 17.38
CA ARG A 59 16.68 5.24 16.44
C ARG A 59 16.34 5.74 15.04
N THR A 60 16.99 5.19 14.03
CA THR A 60 16.68 5.49 12.62
C THR A 60 15.88 4.37 11.99
N VAL A 61 14.90 4.74 11.18
CA VAL A 61 14.22 3.84 10.23
C VAL A 61 14.47 4.34 8.83
N GLN A 62 14.82 3.43 7.93
CA GLN A 62 15.00 3.73 6.52
C GLN A 62 13.81 3.22 5.72
N GLY A 63 13.35 4.01 4.75
CA GLY A 63 12.25 3.64 3.88
C GLY A 63 12.25 4.40 2.56
N ASP A 64 11.33 4.03 1.69
CA ASP A 64 11.09 4.70 0.41
C ASP A 64 9.85 5.59 0.51
N ILE A 65 9.89 6.74 -0.18
CA ILE A 65 8.72 7.60 -0.37
C ILE A 65 8.20 7.35 -1.79
N ALA A 66 6.96 6.88 -1.90
CA ALA A 66 6.34 6.54 -3.17
C ALA A 66 4.87 7.00 -3.22
N TYR A 67 4.38 7.14 -4.44
CA TYR A 67 2.99 7.48 -4.76
C TYR A 67 2.32 6.32 -5.49
N GLY A 68 1.12 5.95 -5.04
CA GLY A 68 0.29 4.92 -5.67
C GLY A 68 -1.19 5.33 -5.73
N GLY A 69 -1.47 6.64 -5.74
CA GLY A 69 -2.79 7.25 -5.56
C GLY A 69 -2.90 7.99 -4.22
N ASN A 70 -2.06 7.63 -3.27
CA ASN A 70 -1.77 8.34 -2.03
C ASN A 70 -0.25 8.35 -1.82
N TRP A 71 0.24 9.19 -0.90
CA TRP A 71 1.65 9.24 -0.53
C TRP A 71 1.96 8.26 0.58
N PHE A 72 2.96 7.44 0.36
CA PHE A 72 3.42 6.39 1.28
C PHE A 72 4.85 6.61 1.73
N PHE A 73 5.12 6.27 2.99
CA PHE A 73 6.44 5.88 3.44
C PHE A 73 6.43 4.37 3.67
N LEU A 74 7.26 3.64 2.90
CA LEU A 74 7.33 2.18 2.96
C LEU A 74 8.63 1.78 3.65
N ALA A 75 8.55 1.08 4.77
CA ALA A 75 9.70 0.63 5.55
C ALA A 75 9.63 -0.87 5.83
N GLU A 76 10.80 -1.52 5.80
CA GLU A 76 10.91 -2.93 6.16
C GLU A 76 10.75 -3.12 7.67
N GLU A 77 10.02 -4.17 8.04
CA GLU A 77 9.78 -4.58 9.41
C GLU A 77 10.00 -6.09 9.52
N ALA A 78 10.87 -6.50 10.44
CA ALA A 78 11.28 -7.90 10.56
C ALA A 78 10.11 -8.87 10.82
N LYS A 79 9.03 -8.38 11.44
CA LYS A 79 7.88 -9.20 11.79
C LYS A 79 6.57 -8.41 11.66
N VAL A 80 5.75 -8.82 10.70
CA VAL A 80 4.41 -8.26 10.44
C VAL A 80 3.38 -9.36 10.65
N GLN A 81 2.67 -9.33 11.79
CA GLN A 81 1.67 -10.35 12.10
C GLN A 81 0.51 -9.78 12.94
N ALA A 82 -0.67 -10.38 12.83
CA ALA A 82 -1.87 -9.91 13.52
C ALA A 82 -1.76 -9.87 15.06
N GLY A 83 -0.94 -10.74 15.65
CA GLY A 83 -0.68 -10.72 17.11
C GLY A 83 0.11 -9.50 17.59
N ASP A 84 0.74 -8.74 16.69
CA ASP A 84 1.59 -7.58 17.00
C ASP A 84 0.93 -6.22 16.61
N LEU A 85 -0.39 -6.18 16.41
CA LEU A 85 -1.10 -4.99 15.91
C LEU A 85 -0.78 -3.72 16.71
N THR A 86 -0.80 -3.77 18.04
CA THR A 86 -0.49 -2.60 18.87
C THR A 86 0.93 -2.09 18.63
N ARG A 87 1.91 -2.99 18.52
CA ARG A 87 3.31 -2.66 18.24
C ARG A 87 3.46 -2.03 16.86
N LEU A 88 2.87 -2.63 15.83
CA LEU A 88 2.92 -2.14 14.45
C LEU A 88 2.24 -0.77 14.33
N TRP A 89 1.09 -0.60 14.95
CA TRP A 89 0.35 0.66 14.98
C TRP A 89 1.16 1.77 15.66
N THR A 90 1.73 1.49 16.84
CA THR A 90 2.59 2.45 17.57
C THR A 90 3.81 2.82 16.71
N ARG A 91 4.46 1.83 16.12
CA ARG A 91 5.64 2.04 15.25
C ARG A 91 5.31 2.92 14.04
N ALA A 92 4.20 2.63 13.35
CA ALA A 92 3.77 3.42 12.19
C ALA A 92 3.42 4.85 12.59
N LYS A 93 2.78 5.07 13.73
CA LYS A 93 2.50 6.42 14.27
C LYS A 93 3.77 7.18 14.64
N GLU A 94 4.74 6.54 15.27
CA GLU A 94 6.05 7.16 15.55
C GLU A 94 6.72 7.64 14.26
N ILE A 95 6.70 6.80 13.20
CA ILE A 95 7.25 7.17 11.89
C ILE A 95 6.46 8.33 11.29
N ARG A 96 5.13 8.28 11.31
CA ARG A 96 4.28 9.33 10.77
C ARG A 96 4.56 10.70 11.42
N HIS A 97 4.65 10.75 12.75
CA HIS A 97 4.99 11.98 13.47
C HIS A 97 6.42 12.44 13.16
N ALA A 98 7.38 11.50 13.11
CA ALA A 98 8.77 11.84 12.81
C ALA A 98 8.96 12.40 11.39
N LEU A 99 8.19 11.95 10.41
CA LEU A 99 8.15 12.54 9.06
C LEU A 99 7.70 14.00 9.11
N ASP A 100 6.61 14.30 9.85
CA ASP A 100 6.10 15.65 10.02
C ASP A 100 7.10 16.56 10.76
N ASP A 101 7.64 16.11 11.88
CA ASP A 101 8.59 16.86 12.72
C ASP A 101 9.87 17.20 11.96
N GLN A 102 10.31 16.33 11.03
CA GLN A 102 11.51 16.52 10.21
C GLN A 102 11.23 17.19 8.86
N GLY A 103 9.96 17.56 8.58
CA GLY A 103 9.55 18.19 7.32
C GLY A 103 9.78 17.29 6.10
N ILE A 104 9.72 15.96 6.27
CA ILE A 104 9.87 14.99 5.20
C ILE A 104 8.50 14.80 4.53
N THR A 105 8.43 15.17 3.24
CA THR A 105 7.19 15.21 2.47
C THR A 105 7.33 14.47 1.14
N GLY A 106 6.21 14.23 0.48
CA GLY A 106 6.15 13.89 -0.94
C GLY A 106 6.47 15.08 -1.84
N ALA A 107 6.22 14.95 -3.14
CA ALA A 107 6.45 16.01 -4.11
C ALA A 107 5.63 17.27 -3.78
N ALA A 108 6.21 18.44 -4.07
CA ALA A 108 5.57 19.74 -3.83
C ALA A 108 5.05 19.96 -2.39
N GLY A 109 5.67 19.31 -1.40
CA GLY A 109 5.25 19.44 -0.01
C GLY A 109 4.02 18.58 0.37
N ALA A 110 3.64 17.63 -0.47
CA ALA A 110 2.52 16.74 -0.19
C ALA A 110 2.74 15.93 1.10
N VAL A 111 1.71 15.85 1.91
CA VAL A 111 1.74 15.08 3.17
C VAL A 111 1.85 13.59 2.85
N ILE A 112 2.79 12.91 3.52
CA ILE A 112 2.87 11.45 3.51
C ILE A 112 1.91 10.95 4.57
N ASP A 113 0.72 10.58 4.17
CA ASP A 113 -0.40 10.27 5.06
C ASP A 113 -0.58 8.76 5.33
N HIS A 114 0.13 7.91 4.61
CA HIS A 114 0.14 6.46 4.80
C HIS A 114 1.53 5.96 5.18
N ILE A 115 1.58 5.05 6.15
CA ILE A 115 2.81 4.35 6.54
C ILE A 115 2.61 2.85 6.30
N GLU A 116 3.41 2.28 5.42
CA GLU A 116 3.42 0.84 5.16
C GLU A 116 4.65 0.21 5.83
N LEU A 117 4.39 -0.70 6.77
CA LEU A 117 5.38 -1.60 7.34
C LEU A 117 5.23 -2.95 6.65
N PHE A 118 6.29 -3.46 6.03
CA PHE A 118 6.23 -4.71 5.28
C PHE A 118 7.37 -5.65 5.69
N GLY A 119 7.12 -6.93 5.54
CA GLY A 119 8.08 -7.98 5.87
C GLY A 119 7.76 -9.29 5.18
N PRO A 120 8.39 -10.39 5.62
CA PRO A 120 8.12 -11.72 5.08
C PRO A 120 6.63 -12.09 5.18
N PRO A 121 6.08 -12.82 4.18
CA PRO A 121 4.71 -13.31 4.22
C PRO A 121 4.52 -14.38 5.30
N SER A 122 3.28 -14.75 5.59
CA SER A 122 2.99 -15.88 6.48
C SER A 122 3.39 -17.23 5.85
N SER A 123 3.31 -17.32 4.52
CA SER A 123 3.80 -18.44 3.71
C SER A 123 4.29 -17.94 2.36
N ALA A 124 5.52 -18.30 1.98
CA ALA A 124 6.08 -17.99 0.67
C ALA A 124 5.37 -18.72 -0.49
N GLU A 125 4.57 -19.74 -0.20
CA GLU A 125 3.75 -20.41 -1.20
C GLU A 125 2.57 -19.55 -1.66
N THR A 126 2.05 -18.70 -0.77
CA THR A 126 0.82 -17.93 -1.02
C THR A 126 1.04 -16.44 -1.25
N ALA A 127 2.15 -15.87 -0.76
CA ALA A 127 2.44 -14.45 -0.89
C ALA A 127 3.96 -14.19 -0.93
N ASP A 128 4.32 -13.00 -1.42
CA ASP A 128 5.71 -12.57 -1.56
C ASP A 128 6.11 -11.57 -0.46
N SER A 129 5.14 -10.87 0.12
CA SER A 129 5.32 -9.98 1.26
C SER A 129 4.02 -9.86 2.05
N ARG A 130 4.14 -9.49 3.32
CA ARG A 130 3.01 -9.12 4.18
C ARG A 130 3.16 -7.69 4.65
N ASN A 131 2.05 -6.94 4.72
CA ASN A 131 2.08 -5.56 5.17
C ASN A 131 1.11 -5.26 6.32
N PHE A 132 1.42 -4.16 6.98
CA PHE A 132 0.55 -3.39 7.86
C PHE A 132 0.56 -1.96 7.34
N VAL A 133 -0.60 -1.40 7.06
CA VAL A 133 -0.73 -0.03 6.53
C VAL A 133 -1.50 0.83 7.52
N LEU A 134 -0.86 1.87 8.05
CA LEU A 134 -1.51 2.92 8.80
C LEU A 134 -2.09 3.94 7.82
N CYS A 135 -3.39 4.21 7.91
CA CYS A 135 -4.13 5.15 7.09
C CYS A 135 -4.32 6.51 7.79
N PRO A 136 -4.74 7.55 7.07
CA PRO A 136 -5.19 8.81 7.66
C PRO A 136 -6.26 8.59 8.72
N GLY A 137 -6.21 9.39 9.81
CA GLY A 137 -7.12 9.23 10.94
C GLY A 137 -6.65 8.22 11.99
N GLY A 138 -5.60 7.47 11.71
CA GLY A 138 -4.96 6.56 12.67
C GLY A 138 -5.50 5.13 12.66
N GLU A 139 -6.39 4.81 11.75
CA GLU A 139 -6.86 3.44 11.51
C GLU A 139 -5.85 2.66 10.64
N TYR A 140 -5.91 1.33 10.68
CA TYR A 140 -5.10 0.48 9.82
C TYR A 140 -5.96 -0.24 8.77
N ASP A 141 -5.37 -0.48 7.59
CA ASP A 141 -6.05 -1.23 6.54
C ASP A 141 -6.07 -2.73 6.87
N ARG A 142 -7.24 -3.35 6.75
CA ARG A 142 -7.39 -4.80 6.89
C ARG A 142 -7.14 -5.53 5.57
N SER A 143 -7.24 -4.82 4.45
CA SER A 143 -6.84 -5.32 3.13
C SER A 143 -5.34 -5.13 2.90
N PRO A 144 -4.76 -5.67 1.81
CA PRO A 144 -3.37 -5.37 1.43
C PRO A 144 -3.12 -3.90 1.05
N CYS A 145 -4.14 -3.04 1.04
CA CYS A 145 -4.13 -1.66 0.56
C CYS A 145 -3.83 -1.55 -0.94
N GLY A 146 -4.84 -1.14 -1.75
CA GLY A 146 -4.68 -1.07 -3.21
C GLY A 146 -3.65 -0.05 -3.65
N THR A 147 -3.72 1.18 -3.11
CA THR A 147 -2.75 2.25 -3.38
C THR A 147 -1.37 1.95 -2.79
N GLY A 148 -1.31 1.29 -1.62
CA GLY A 148 -0.07 0.79 -1.01
C GLY A 148 0.58 -0.30 -1.86
N THR A 149 -0.19 -1.27 -2.34
CA THR A 149 0.31 -2.30 -3.27
C THR A 149 0.87 -1.65 -4.55
N SER A 150 0.20 -0.64 -5.11
CA SER A 150 0.69 0.08 -6.29
C SER A 150 2.00 0.83 -6.00
N ALA A 151 2.11 1.50 -4.85
CA ALA A 151 3.35 2.15 -4.41
C ALA A 151 4.48 1.13 -4.19
N LYS A 152 4.16 -0.04 -3.62
CA LYS A 152 5.10 -1.15 -3.43
C LYS A 152 5.63 -1.69 -4.76
N LEU A 153 4.75 -1.90 -5.76
CA LEU A 153 5.16 -2.33 -7.10
C LEU A 153 6.12 -1.31 -7.74
N ALA A 154 5.84 -0.01 -7.61
CA ALA A 154 6.74 1.04 -8.09
C ALA A 154 8.12 0.96 -7.41
N CYS A 155 8.17 0.69 -6.09
CA CYS A 155 9.43 0.51 -5.36
C CYS A 155 10.21 -0.72 -5.85
N LEU A 156 9.53 -1.84 -6.07
CA LEU A 156 10.14 -3.08 -6.58
C LEU A 156 10.68 -2.89 -8.00
N ALA A 157 9.90 -2.29 -8.89
CA ALA A 157 10.30 -1.95 -10.25
C ALA A 157 11.54 -1.04 -10.26
N ALA A 158 11.52 0.04 -9.48
CA ALA A 158 12.62 1.00 -9.40
C ALA A 158 13.90 0.42 -8.79
N LYS A 159 13.81 -0.69 -8.05
CA LYS A 159 14.93 -1.48 -7.50
C LYS A 159 15.31 -2.68 -8.38
N GLN A 160 14.61 -2.91 -9.51
CA GLN A 160 14.79 -4.07 -10.39
C GLN A 160 14.57 -5.42 -9.68
N LEU A 161 13.66 -5.44 -8.70
CA LEU A 161 13.29 -6.62 -7.92
C LEU A 161 12.01 -7.29 -8.43
N LEU A 162 11.35 -6.69 -9.42
CA LEU A 162 10.18 -7.22 -10.10
C LEU A 162 10.28 -6.84 -11.57
N ALA A 163 10.00 -7.76 -12.49
CA ALA A 163 9.98 -7.49 -13.92
C ALA A 163 8.58 -7.01 -14.39
N PRO A 164 8.50 -6.25 -15.51
CA PRO A 164 7.20 -5.90 -16.11
C PRO A 164 6.37 -7.17 -16.41
N GLY A 165 5.10 -7.16 -15.98
CA GLY A 165 4.18 -8.29 -16.13
C GLY A 165 4.37 -9.43 -15.13
N GLU A 166 5.42 -9.40 -14.33
CA GLU A 166 5.61 -10.36 -13.24
C GLU A 166 4.61 -10.09 -12.11
N ALA A 167 4.00 -11.16 -11.59
CA ALA A 167 3.02 -11.06 -10.54
C ALA A 167 3.68 -10.93 -9.16
N TRP A 168 3.22 -9.97 -8.37
CA TRP A 168 3.54 -9.78 -6.95
C TRP A 168 2.32 -10.04 -6.09
N ARG A 169 2.44 -10.89 -5.09
CA ARG A 169 1.36 -11.25 -4.17
C ARG A 169 1.58 -10.57 -2.83
N GLN A 170 0.76 -9.56 -2.53
CA GLN A 170 0.81 -8.80 -1.29
C GLN A 170 -0.22 -9.33 -0.30
N GLU A 171 0.25 -9.87 0.82
CA GLU A 171 -0.59 -10.32 1.95
C GLU A 171 -0.88 -9.15 2.89
N SER A 172 -2.12 -9.06 3.37
CA SER A 172 -2.53 -8.10 4.40
C SER A 172 -2.24 -8.60 5.82
N ILE A 173 -2.41 -7.72 6.79
CA ILE A 173 -2.28 -8.07 8.22
C ILE A 173 -3.26 -9.16 8.67
N ILE A 174 -4.40 -9.33 7.99
CA ILE A 174 -5.39 -10.38 8.30
C ILE A 174 -5.28 -11.61 7.38
N GLY A 175 -4.32 -11.64 6.44
CA GLY A 175 -4.07 -12.79 5.57
C GLY A 175 -4.79 -12.78 4.21
N SER A 176 -5.53 -11.72 3.85
CA SER A 176 -6.04 -11.57 2.49
C SER A 176 -4.91 -11.20 1.53
N VAL A 177 -5.00 -11.60 0.26
CA VAL A 177 -3.93 -11.39 -0.73
C VAL A 177 -4.45 -10.63 -1.94
N PHE A 178 -3.72 -9.60 -2.36
CA PHE A 178 -3.84 -8.97 -3.67
C PHE A 178 -2.71 -9.45 -4.57
N THR A 179 -3.03 -9.65 -5.84
CA THR A 179 -2.03 -9.89 -6.87
C THR A 179 -1.95 -8.67 -7.76
N GLY A 180 -0.76 -8.13 -7.93
CA GLY A 180 -0.51 -6.96 -8.78
C GLY A 180 0.62 -7.20 -9.77
N THR A 181 0.57 -6.47 -10.89
CA THR A 181 1.62 -6.38 -11.92
C THR A 181 1.80 -4.92 -12.31
N TYR A 182 2.87 -4.59 -13.03
CA TYR A 182 3.09 -3.27 -13.63
C TYR A 182 3.57 -3.38 -15.07
#